data_4b28f2bec4906c47aebd1c295cbb1e42
#
_entry.id   4b28f2bec4906c47aebd1c295cbb1e42
#
_cell.length_a   1.000
_cell.length_b   1.000
_cell.length_c   1.000
_cell.angle_alpha   90.00
_cell.angle_beta   90.00
_cell.angle_gamma   90.00
#
_symmetry.space_group_name_H-M   'P 1'
#
loop_
_entity.id
_entity.type
_entity.pdbx_description
1 polymer ?
#
loop_
_entity_poly.entity_id
_entity_poly.type
_entity_poly.pdbx_seq_one_letter_code
_entity_poly.pdbx_strand_id
1 'polypeptide(L)'
;MRYGMCFDGSVVRGRGDDGRLLHFSNTRATGHVEHAEFHYRRARQMGLTLFRDTVLWDEARRGPDYAWLNRLQALSQGQIELVLNHYALPEWLDEASFWGEGAAAAMYELSYQVARRYAGAFRSYNLGAELGIWTDWIAAPNNRQWPFGNRSWWEVYRQTSAITIAIAKGLKAGDPTCRTSMSEPWGWNPNVPWADQARPFATILGQPDEVAVAHDCFTWQQGHAGLLDIVGLNIYFENDLAGMLAAARRLFPSQRVVVAETGNLLRPDCHPAALWWAKFEALGEPDLDVSWSPGLTMLTHELGERMAGNLLSEDGTIHWCRPDLVPSSRQPAPVLG
;
A
#
# COMPACT_ATOMS: atom_id res chain seq x y z
N MET A 1 14.68 13.79 -5.41
CA MET A 1 13.42 13.26 -4.84
C MET A 1 12.38 13.10 -5.94
N ARG A 2 11.60 12.04 -5.92
CA ARG A 2 10.49 11.84 -6.86
C ARG A 2 9.20 11.76 -6.07
N TYR A 3 8.15 12.37 -6.61
CA TYR A 3 6.85 12.43 -5.95
C TYR A 3 5.82 11.59 -6.68
N GLY A 4 4.97 10.95 -5.91
CA GLY A 4 3.95 10.05 -6.41
C GLY A 4 2.60 10.22 -5.76
N MET A 5 1.62 9.52 -6.33
CA MET A 5 0.25 9.39 -5.84
C MET A 5 -0.01 7.92 -5.50
N CYS A 6 -0.49 7.68 -4.30
CA CYS A 6 -1.04 6.41 -3.89
C CYS A 6 -2.56 6.47 -4.04
N PHE A 7 -3.12 5.72 -4.98
CA PHE A 7 -4.57 5.49 -5.04
C PHE A 7 -4.90 4.40 -4.03
N ASP A 8 -5.77 4.72 -3.09
CA ASP A 8 -6.10 3.77 -2.02
C ASP A 8 -6.88 2.58 -2.58
N GLY A 9 -6.22 1.45 -2.58
CA GLY A 9 -6.75 0.17 -3.03
C GLY A 9 -7.30 -0.71 -1.92
N SER A 10 -7.45 -0.16 -0.71
CA SER A 10 -7.90 -0.95 0.44
C SER A 10 -9.27 -1.58 0.21
N VAL A 11 -9.40 -2.81 0.69
CA VAL A 11 -10.63 -3.58 0.62
C VAL A 11 -10.99 -4.04 2.03
N VAL A 12 -12.21 -3.72 2.45
CA VAL A 12 -12.77 -4.19 3.71
C VAL A 12 -13.79 -5.28 3.41
N ARG A 13 -13.56 -6.46 3.97
CA ARG A 13 -14.50 -7.57 3.90
C ARG A 13 -14.89 -7.98 5.31
N GLY A 14 -16.14 -7.75 5.70
CA GLY A 14 -16.52 -7.87 7.10
C GLY A 14 -18.01 -8.11 7.32
N ARG A 15 -18.45 -8.01 8.57
CA ARG A 15 -19.87 -8.05 8.97
C ARG A 15 -20.31 -6.68 9.48
N GLY A 16 -21.41 -6.20 8.95
CA GLY A 16 -22.11 -5.04 9.50
C GLY A 16 -22.78 -5.35 10.85
N ASP A 17 -23.36 -4.32 11.46
CA ASP A 17 -24.09 -4.45 12.72
C ASP A 17 -25.30 -5.36 12.64
N ASP A 18 -25.89 -5.47 11.45
CA ASP A 18 -27.01 -6.37 11.12
C ASP A 18 -26.57 -7.82 10.79
N GLY A 19 -25.27 -8.12 10.91
CA GLY A 19 -24.66 -9.43 10.61
C GLY A 19 -24.47 -9.73 9.12
N ARG A 20 -24.86 -8.81 8.21
CA ARG A 20 -24.68 -9.00 6.76
C ARG A 20 -23.21 -8.89 6.40
N LEU A 21 -22.80 -9.70 5.43
CA LEU A 21 -21.49 -9.57 4.83
C LEU A 21 -21.40 -8.27 4.06
N LEU A 22 -20.35 -7.51 4.36
CA LEU A 22 -19.99 -6.29 3.66
C LEU A 22 -18.71 -6.56 2.90
N HIS A 23 -18.69 -6.13 1.65
CA HIS A 23 -17.48 -6.02 0.87
C HIS A 23 -17.39 -4.60 0.33
N PHE A 24 -16.36 -3.90 0.75
CA PHE A 24 -16.15 -2.50 0.37
C PHE A 24 -14.76 -2.36 -0.25
N SER A 25 -14.71 -1.96 -1.50
CA SER A 25 -13.49 -1.65 -2.23
C SER A 25 -13.38 -0.14 -2.40
N ASN A 26 -12.35 0.48 -1.84
CA ASN A 26 -12.11 1.91 -2.00
C ASN A 26 -11.94 2.30 -3.46
N THR A 27 -11.21 1.52 -4.24
CA THR A 27 -11.03 1.78 -5.67
C THR A 27 -12.35 1.92 -6.42
N ARG A 28 -13.35 1.09 -6.07
CA ARG A 28 -14.68 1.16 -6.69
C ARG A 28 -15.55 2.24 -6.07
N ALA A 29 -15.57 2.34 -4.74
CA ALA A 29 -16.43 3.27 -4.01
C ALA A 29 -16.08 4.74 -4.31
N THR A 30 -14.82 5.03 -4.61
CA THR A 30 -14.34 6.37 -4.98
C THR A 30 -14.51 6.69 -6.46
N GLY A 31 -15.10 5.79 -7.26
CA GLY A 31 -15.19 5.95 -8.70
C GLY A 31 -13.84 5.93 -9.41
N HIS A 32 -12.78 5.44 -8.74
CA HIS A 32 -11.45 5.44 -9.36
C HIS A 32 -11.41 4.54 -10.59
N VAL A 33 -12.13 3.42 -10.58
CA VAL A 33 -12.19 2.51 -11.73
C VAL A 33 -12.78 3.22 -12.96
N GLU A 34 -13.84 3.99 -12.76
CA GLU A 34 -14.52 4.72 -13.84
C GLU A 34 -13.70 5.92 -14.32
N HIS A 35 -13.07 6.63 -13.42
CA HIS A 35 -12.41 7.91 -13.65
C HIS A 35 -10.87 7.86 -13.64
N ALA A 36 -10.27 6.70 -13.80
CA ALA A 36 -8.82 6.53 -13.69
C ALA A 36 -8.02 7.47 -14.62
N GLU A 37 -8.44 7.65 -15.88
CA GLU A 37 -7.76 8.58 -16.79
C GLU A 37 -7.73 10.01 -16.27
N PHE A 38 -8.84 10.45 -15.68
CA PHE A 38 -8.93 11.77 -15.06
C PHE A 38 -7.97 11.86 -13.87
N HIS A 39 -7.99 10.88 -12.96
CA HIS A 39 -7.14 10.85 -11.75
C HIS A 39 -5.65 10.84 -12.11
N TYR A 40 -5.21 9.96 -13.01
CA TYR A 40 -3.82 9.91 -13.46
C TYR A 40 -3.38 11.19 -14.18
N ARG A 41 -4.25 11.76 -15.03
CA ARG A 41 -3.96 13.03 -15.69
C ARG A 41 -3.81 14.16 -14.68
N ARG A 42 -4.70 14.24 -13.68
CA ARG A 42 -4.61 15.26 -12.63
C ARG A 42 -3.38 15.11 -11.77
N ALA A 43 -3.05 13.91 -11.36
CA ALA A 43 -1.81 13.65 -10.62
C ALA A 43 -0.57 14.15 -11.38
N ARG A 44 -0.48 13.88 -12.69
CA ARG A 44 0.60 14.42 -13.52
C ARG A 44 0.60 15.93 -13.63
N GLN A 45 -0.57 16.55 -13.70
CA GLN A 45 -0.67 18.02 -13.70
C GLN A 45 -0.15 18.64 -12.40
N MET A 46 -0.20 17.90 -11.30
CA MET A 46 0.38 18.27 -10.01
C MET A 46 1.89 17.96 -9.91
N GLY A 47 2.51 17.43 -10.96
CA GLY A 47 3.92 17.04 -10.95
C GLY A 47 4.20 15.68 -10.33
N LEU A 48 3.17 14.87 -10.06
CA LEU A 48 3.32 13.54 -9.50
C LEU A 48 3.56 12.54 -10.65
N THR A 49 4.67 11.82 -10.58
CA THR A 49 5.12 10.95 -11.68
C THR A 49 5.22 9.49 -11.30
N LEU A 50 5.15 9.19 -10.02
CA LEU A 50 5.07 7.83 -9.51
C LEU A 50 3.62 7.54 -9.13
N PHE A 51 3.23 6.28 -9.29
CA PHE A 51 1.87 5.86 -8.97
C PHE A 51 1.92 4.57 -8.16
N ARG A 52 0.99 4.44 -7.24
CA ARG A 52 0.68 3.21 -6.55
C ARG A 52 -0.80 2.95 -6.69
N ASP A 53 -1.16 1.76 -7.15
CA ASP A 53 -2.53 1.38 -7.42
C ASP A 53 -2.69 -0.13 -7.20
N THR A 54 -3.91 -0.63 -7.16
CA THR A 54 -4.21 -2.00 -6.75
C THR A 54 -4.66 -2.88 -7.89
N VAL A 55 -4.37 -4.17 -7.78
CA VAL A 55 -5.01 -5.19 -8.60
C VAL A 55 -6.50 -5.26 -8.27
N LEU A 56 -7.34 -5.40 -9.27
CA LEU A 56 -8.71 -5.84 -9.11
C LEU A 56 -8.83 -7.32 -9.49
N TRP A 57 -9.69 -8.01 -8.79
CA TRP A 57 -9.96 -9.42 -9.04
C TRP A 57 -11.25 -9.60 -9.82
N ASP A 58 -11.22 -10.47 -10.83
CA ASP A 58 -12.40 -10.92 -11.57
C ASP A 58 -12.97 -12.14 -10.84
N GLU A 59 -14.00 -11.90 -10.05
CA GLU A 59 -14.63 -12.93 -9.21
C GLU A 59 -15.23 -14.06 -10.05
N ALA A 60 -15.79 -13.75 -11.23
CA ALA A 60 -16.40 -14.75 -12.12
C ALA A 60 -15.34 -15.67 -12.74
N ARG A 61 -14.18 -15.14 -13.08
CA ARG A 61 -13.07 -15.91 -13.69
C ARG A 61 -12.09 -16.44 -12.67
N ARG A 62 -12.23 -16.03 -11.42
CA ARG A 62 -11.31 -16.36 -10.32
C ARG A 62 -9.85 -16.04 -10.66
N GLY A 63 -9.64 -14.83 -11.19
CA GLY A 63 -8.33 -14.37 -11.65
C GLY A 63 -8.16 -12.85 -11.58
N PRO A 64 -7.01 -12.34 -12.04
CA PRO A 64 -6.82 -10.89 -12.16
C PRO A 64 -7.77 -10.29 -13.20
N ASP A 65 -8.28 -9.08 -12.92
CA ASP A 65 -8.96 -8.28 -13.93
C ASP A 65 -7.93 -7.72 -14.92
N TYR A 66 -7.69 -8.45 -15.99
CA TYR A 66 -6.71 -8.07 -17.00
C TYR A 66 -7.10 -6.81 -17.79
N ALA A 67 -8.38 -6.48 -17.87
CA ALA A 67 -8.80 -5.23 -18.52
C ALA A 67 -8.36 -4.03 -17.67
N TRP A 68 -8.54 -4.13 -16.37
CA TRP A 68 -8.03 -3.14 -15.43
C TRP A 68 -6.52 -3.02 -15.46
N LEU A 69 -5.80 -4.12 -15.38
CA LEU A 69 -4.33 -4.13 -15.39
C LEU A 69 -3.74 -3.55 -16.70
N ASN A 70 -4.33 -3.86 -17.86
CA ASN A 70 -3.94 -3.26 -19.14
C ASN A 70 -4.15 -1.74 -19.12
N ARG A 71 -5.25 -1.28 -18.53
CA ARG A 71 -5.56 0.14 -18.38
C ARG A 71 -4.54 0.83 -17.46
N LEU A 72 -4.21 0.22 -16.30
CA LEU A 72 -3.19 0.74 -15.39
C LEU A 72 -1.82 0.85 -16.06
N GLN A 73 -1.40 -0.18 -16.81
CA GLN A 73 -0.16 -0.17 -17.56
C GLN A 73 -0.11 1.03 -18.53
N ALA A 74 -1.17 1.23 -19.30
CA ALA A 74 -1.26 2.35 -20.25
C ALA A 74 -1.26 3.71 -19.55
N LEU A 75 -2.02 3.86 -18.47
CA LEU A 75 -2.15 5.12 -17.73
C LEU A 75 -0.88 5.48 -16.98
N SER A 76 -0.20 4.53 -16.38
CA SER A 76 0.98 4.78 -15.55
C SER A 76 2.27 4.94 -16.37
N GLN A 77 2.28 4.54 -17.63
CA GLN A 77 3.49 4.51 -18.47
C GLN A 77 4.64 3.72 -17.80
N GLY A 78 4.31 2.64 -17.10
CA GLY A 78 5.26 1.81 -16.37
C GLY A 78 5.75 2.37 -15.03
N GLN A 79 5.27 3.55 -14.61
CA GLN A 79 5.68 4.18 -13.34
C GLN A 79 4.75 3.81 -12.16
N ILE A 80 4.20 2.61 -12.17
CA ILE A 80 3.30 2.12 -11.14
C ILE A 80 3.98 1.09 -10.23
N GLU A 81 3.70 1.16 -8.95
CA GLU A 81 3.79 0.09 -7.98
C GLU A 81 2.42 -0.57 -7.86
N LEU A 82 2.30 -1.81 -8.29
CA LEU A 82 1.03 -2.54 -8.27
C LEU A 82 0.87 -3.28 -6.94
N VAL A 83 -0.16 -2.94 -6.17
CA VAL A 83 -0.47 -3.59 -4.89
C VAL A 83 -1.27 -4.86 -5.13
N LEU A 84 -0.78 -6.01 -4.66
CA LEU A 84 -1.43 -7.32 -4.84
C LEU A 84 -2.45 -7.63 -3.75
N ASN A 85 -2.22 -7.10 -2.54
CA ASN A 85 -3.11 -7.27 -1.40
C ASN A 85 -3.14 -6.01 -0.54
N HIS A 86 -4.35 -5.51 -0.26
CA HIS A 86 -4.58 -4.41 0.65
C HIS A 86 -5.79 -4.74 1.53
N TYR A 87 -5.54 -5.46 2.62
CA TYR A 87 -6.46 -5.92 3.67
C TYR A 87 -7.47 -7.01 3.28
N ALA A 88 -7.57 -7.41 2.02
CA ALA A 88 -8.45 -8.50 1.67
C ALA A 88 -7.95 -9.33 0.50
N LEU A 89 -8.25 -10.61 0.55
CA LEU A 89 -8.05 -11.56 -0.53
C LEU A 89 -9.25 -11.56 -1.50
N PRO A 90 -9.11 -12.15 -2.70
CA PRO A 90 -10.23 -12.35 -3.61
C PRO A 90 -11.45 -13.00 -2.91
N GLU A 91 -12.66 -12.57 -3.29
CA GLU A 91 -13.89 -12.98 -2.61
C GLU A 91 -14.18 -14.48 -2.70
N TRP A 92 -13.72 -15.16 -3.76
CA TRP A 92 -13.90 -16.60 -3.93
C TRP A 92 -13.05 -17.45 -2.97
N LEU A 93 -12.08 -16.85 -2.27
CA LEU A 93 -11.34 -17.53 -1.22
C LEU A 93 -12.17 -17.51 0.07
N ASP A 94 -12.51 -18.69 0.53
CA ASP A 94 -13.28 -18.89 1.75
C ASP A 94 -12.39 -18.94 3.02
N GLU A 95 -13.02 -19.00 4.19
CA GLU A 95 -12.31 -19.06 5.46
C GLU A 95 -11.46 -20.31 5.62
N ALA A 96 -11.92 -21.46 5.10
CA ALA A 96 -11.14 -22.71 5.15
C ALA A 96 -9.86 -22.58 4.32
N SER A 97 -9.94 -21.94 3.15
CA SER A 97 -8.77 -21.62 2.32
C SER A 97 -7.83 -20.68 3.02
N PHE A 98 -8.38 -19.66 3.72
CA PHE A 98 -7.55 -18.69 4.46
C PHE A 98 -6.79 -19.37 5.60
N TRP A 99 -7.45 -20.14 6.45
CA TRP A 99 -6.82 -20.78 7.61
C TRP A 99 -5.98 -22.02 7.27
N GLY A 100 -6.08 -22.50 6.04
CA GLY A 100 -5.26 -23.58 5.50
C GLY A 100 -4.17 -23.08 4.54
N GLU A 101 -3.72 -23.97 3.68
CA GLU A 101 -2.71 -23.65 2.65
C GLU A 101 -3.35 -23.09 1.38
N GLY A 102 -4.67 -23.14 1.25
CA GLY A 102 -5.39 -22.81 0.02
C GLY A 102 -5.21 -21.36 -0.44
N ALA A 103 -5.30 -20.41 0.49
CA ALA A 103 -5.11 -19.00 0.15
C ALA A 103 -3.66 -18.67 -0.25
N ALA A 104 -2.67 -19.24 0.44
CA ALA A 104 -1.27 -19.05 0.07
C ALA A 104 -0.98 -19.64 -1.32
N ALA A 105 -1.47 -20.86 -1.61
CA ALA A 105 -1.32 -21.49 -2.91
C ALA A 105 -2.02 -20.68 -4.03
N ALA A 106 -3.24 -20.23 -3.79
CA ALA A 106 -3.98 -19.41 -4.75
C ALA A 106 -3.28 -18.08 -5.02
N MET A 107 -2.83 -17.37 -3.98
CA MET A 107 -2.15 -16.09 -4.15
C MET A 107 -0.78 -16.24 -4.79
N TYR A 108 -0.06 -17.35 -4.58
CA TYR A 108 1.14 -17.68 -5.35
C TYR A 108 0.81 -17.74 -6.84
N GLU A 109 -0.17 -18.53 -7.23
CA GLU A 109 -0.53 -18.73 -8.64
C GLU A 109 -1.02 -17.42 -9.29
N LEU A 110 -1.90 -16.67 -8.62
CA LEU A 110 -2.40 -15.38 -9.11
C LEU A 110 -1.27 -14.37 -9.32
N SER A 111 -0.34 -14.30 -8.38
CA SER A 111 0.82 -13.41 -8.45
C SER A 111 1.79 -13.83 -9.56
N TYR A 112 2.01 -15.12 -9.73
CA TYR A 112 2.78 -15.68 -10.84
C TYR A 112 2.19 -15.28 -12.20
N GLN A 113 0.87 -15.43 -12.36
CA GLN A 113 0.18 -15.06 -13.61
C GLN A 113 0.31 -13.56 -13.92
N VAL A 114 0.13 -12.70 -12.90
CA VAL A 114 0.31 -11.25 -13.06
C VAL A 114 1.74 -10.92 -13.46
N ALA A 115 2.73 -11.42 -12.73
CA ALA A 115 4.13 -11.10 -13.01
C ALA A 115 4.59 -11.63 -14.36
N ARG A 116 4.21 -12.86 -14.72
CA ARG A 116 4.55 -13.45 -16.03
C ARG A 116 3.94 -12.67 -17.19
N ARG A 117 2.67 -12.25 -17.06
CA ARG A 117 1.98 -11.51 -18.12
C ARG A 117 2.50 -10.10 -18.30
N TYR A 118 2.90 -9.45 -17.20
CA TYR A 118 3.33 -8.05 -17.17
C TYR A 118 4.82 -7.91 -16.85
N ALA A 119 5.62 -8.90 -17.24
CA ALA A 119 7.06 -8.87 -17.01
C ALA A 119 7.68 -7.57 -17.55
N GLY A 120 8.38 -6.84 -16.68
CA GLY A 120 8.99 -5.55 -16.99
C GLY A 120 8.01 -4.38 -17.23
N ALA A 121 6.70 -4.60 -17.16
CA ALA A 121 5.70 -3.57 -17.46
C ALA A 121 5.43 -2.61 -16.30
N PHE A 122 5.62 -3.05 -15.06
CA PHE A 122 5.41 -2.28 -13.85
C PHE A 122 6.73 -1.99 -13.13
N ARG A 123 6.80 -0.85 -12.47
CA ARG A 123 8.01 -0.43 -11.73
C ARG A 123 8.34 -1.37 -10.58
N SER A 124 7.33 -1.78 -9.86
CA SER A 124 7.42 -2.72 -8.74
C SER A 124 6.05 -3.32 -8.43
N TYR A 125 6.08 -4.40 -7.65
CA TYR A 125 4.88 -5.03 -7.11
C TYR A 125 4.92 -4.94 -5.59
N ASN A 126 3.85 -4.44 -4.99
CA ASN A 126 3.69 -4.43 -3.55
C ASN A 126 3.00 -5.71 -3.09
N LEU A 127 3.66 -6.46 -2.21
CA LEU A 127 3.20 -7.77 -1.73
C LEU A 127 1.93 -7.66 -0.89
N GLY A 128 1.86 -6.58 -0.12
CA GLY A 128 0.75 -6.25 0.76
C GLY A 128 1.00 -4.90 1.42
N ALA A 129 -0.05 -4.13 1.55
CA ALA A 129 -0.04 -2.90 2.31
C ALA A 129 -0.45 -3.20 3.75
N GLU A 130 0.39 -2.79 4.70
CA GLU A 130 0.10 -2.81 6.13
C GLU A 130 -0.30 -4.19 6.67
N LEU A 131 0.57 -5.17 6.46
CA LEU A 131 0.40 -6.54 6.97
C LEU A 131 0.14 -6.56 8.49
N GLY A 132 0.81 -5.70 9.23
CA GLY A 132 0.61 -5.55 10.67
C GLY A 132 -0.82 -5.12 11.00
N ILE A 133 -1.32 -4.09 10.35
CA ILE A 133 -2.70 -3.58 10.53
C ILE A 133 -3.74 -4.63 10.11
N TRP A 134 -3.50 -5.30 8.98
CA TRP A 134 -4.39 -6.38 8.54
C TRP A 134 -4.47 -7.49 9.56
N THR A 135 -3.34 -7.86 10.16
CA THR A 135 -3.27 -8.84 11.26
C THR A 135 -4.03 -8.35 12.49
N ASP A 136 -3.81 -7.11 12.91
CA ASP A 136 -4.49 -6.51 14.05
C ASP A 136 -6.00 -6.51 13.89
N TRP A 137 -6.49 -6.17 12.69
CA TRP A 137 -7.93 -6.13 12.42
C TRP A 137 -8.55 -7.51 12.48
N ILE A 138 -7.89 -8.56 11.96
CA ILE A 138 -8.41 -9.93 12.02
C ILE A 138 -8.34 -10.48 13.46
N ALA A 139 -7.28 -10.18 14.21
CA ALA A 139 -7.07 -10.67 15.56
C ALA A 139 -7.83 -9.89 16.63
N ALA A 140 -8.47 -8.78 16.27
CA ALA A 140 -9.16 -7.92 17.25
C ALA A 140 -10.28 -8.68 17.97
N PRO A 141 -10.46 -8.47 19.29
CA PRO A 141 -11.62 -8.98 20.02
C PRO A 141 -12.92 -8.50 19.34
N ASN A 142 -13.89 -9.40 19.20
CA ASN A 142 -15.14 -9.14 18.48
C ASN A 142 -14.92 -8.82 16.99
N ASN A 143 -13.92 -9.41 16.40
CA ASN A 143 -13.57 -9.21 15.01
C ASN A 143 -14.78 -9.37 14.07
N ARG A 144 -15.07 -8.30 13.32
CA ARG A 144 -16.05 -8.28 12.24
C ARG A 144 -15.41 -8.36 10.86
N GLN A 145 -14.08 -8.38 10.82
CA GLN A 145 -13.28 -8.49 9.60
C GLN A 145 -13.17 -9.95 9.17
N TRP A 146 -13.29 -10.20 7.89
CA TRP A 146 -13.02 -11.51 7.31
C TRP A 146 -11.50 -11.80 7.28
N PRO A 147 -11.07 -13.03 7.57
CA PRO A 147 -11.84 -14.19 7.99
C PRO A 147 -12.29 -14.08 9.44
N PHE A 148 -13.52 -14.55 9.68
CA PHE A 148 -14.11 -14.50 11.02
C PHE A 148 -13.51 -15.55 11.93
N GLY A 149 -13.53 -15.30 13.21
CA GLY A 149 -13.09 -16.24 14.22
C GLY A 149 -12.25 -15.57 15.30
N ASN A 150 -12.25 -16.19 16.47
CA ASN A 150 -11.45 -15.72 17.60
C ASN A 150 -10.11 -16.45 17.58
N ARG A 151 -9.13 -15.86 16.92
CA ARG A 151 -7.77 -16.37 16.80
C ARG A 151 -6.80 -15.47 17.51
N SER A 152 -5.71 -16.03 18.03
CA SER A 152 -4.63 -15.23 18.59
C SER A 152 -3.94 -14.41 17.50
N TRP A 153 -3.37 -13.28 17.88
CA TRP A 153 -2.63 -12.43 16.97
C TRP A 153 -1.54 -13.21 16.21
N TRP A 154 -0.85 -14.12 16.89
CA TRP A 154 0.23 -14.91 16.28
C TRP A 154 -0.26 -15.97 15.28
N GLU A 155 -1.44 -16.55 15.50
CA GLU A 155 -2.06 -17.44 14.50
C GLU A 155 -2.43 -16.68 13.23
N VAL A 156 -3.01 -15.49 13.40
CA VAL A 156 -3.35 -14.59 12.27
C VAL A 156 -2.09 -14.14 11.55
N TYR A 157 -1.09 -13.66 12.30
CA TYR A 157 0.18 -13.19 11.75
C TYR A 157 0.91 -14.27 10.95
N ARG A 158 0.95 -15.49 11.46
CA ARG A 158 1.51 -16.64 10.73
C ARG A 158 0.81 -16.83 9.39
N GLN A 159 -0.51 -16.75 9.37
CA GLN A 159 -1.29 -16.97 8.16
C GLN A 159 -1.14 -15.83 7.14
N THR A 160 -1.28 -14.59 7.59
CA THR A 160 -1.13 -13.41 6.73
C THR A 160 0.30 -13.31 6.16
N SER A 161 1.30 -13.62 6.98
CA SER A 161 2.71 -13.67 6.54
C SER A 161 2.96 -14.78 5.50
N ALA A 162 2.40 -15.98 5.71
CA ALA A 162 2.54 -17.08 4.75
C ALA A 162 1.93 -16.72 3.39
N ILE A 163 0.78 -16.07 3.37
CA ILE A 163 0.14 -15.57 2.16
C ILE A 163 1.01 -14.51 1.47
N THR A 164 1.55 -13.55 2.22
CA THR A 164 2.41 -12.49 1.68
C THR A 164 3.71 -13.05 1.11
N ILE A 165 4.33 -14.02 1.76
CA ILE A 165 5.50 -14.74 1.25
C ILE A 165 5.14 -15.52 -0.03
N ALA A 166 3.98 -16.13 -0.10
CA ALA A 166 3.51 -16.83 -1.29
C ALA A 166 3.34 -15.87 -2.48
N ILE A 167 2.78 -14.68 -2.24
CA ILE A 167 2.71 -13.60 -3.25
C ILE A 167 4.11 -13.27 -3.77
N ALA A 168 5.07 -13.03 -2.87
CA ALA A 168 6.43 -12.69 -3.26
C ALA A 168 7.09 -13.78 -4.11
N LYS A 169 6.95 -15.05 -3.70
CA LYS A 169 7.47 -16.20 -4.44
C LYS A 169 6.82 -16.34 -5.81
N GLY A 170 5.51 -16.15 -5.91
CA GLY A 170 4.77 -16.18 -7.17
C GLY A 170 5.25 -15.10 -8.13
N LEU A 171 5.40 -13.86 -7.65
CA LEU A 171 5.94 -12.75 -8.45
C LEU A 171 7.35 -13.06 -8.98
N LYS A 172 8.26 -13.49 -8.11
CA LYS A 172 9.64 -13.82 -8.50
C LYS A 172 9.72 -15.03 -9.44
N ALA A 173 8.81 -15.98 -9.33
CA ALA A 173 8.72 -17.11 -10.26
C ALA A 173 8.16 -16.68 -11.63
N GLY A 174 7.22 -15.75 -11.67
CA GLY A 174 6.61 -15.22 -12.90
C GLY A 174 7.54 -14.25 -13.65
N ASP A 175 8.23 -13.39 -12.92
CA ASP A 175 9.26 -12.47 -13.44
C ASP A 175 10.42 -12.37 -12.43
N PRO A 176 11.51 -13.11 -12.63
CA PRO A 176 12.69 -13.08 -11.75
C PRO A 176 13.34 -11.70 -11.63
N THR A 177 13.10 -10.80 -12.57
CA THR A 177 13.67 -9.45 -12.59
C THR A 177 12.77 -8.41 -11.93
N CYS A 178 11.54 -8.76 -11.59
CA CYS A 178 10.62 -7.84 -10.96
C CYS A 178 11.14 -7.35 -9.61
N ARG A 179 10.82 -6.10 -9.29
CA ARG A 179 11.05 -5.55 -7.96
C ARG A 179 9.82 -5.74 -7.10
N THR A 180 10.05 -6.19 -5.89
CA THR A 180 9.01 -6.40 -4.88
C THR A 180 9.16 -5.38 -3.76
N SER A 181 8.04 -4.89 -3.29
CA SER A 181 7.95 -3.96 -2.16
C SER A 181 6.92 -4.45 -1.15
N MET A 182 7.01 -3.96 0.05
CA MET A 182 5.96 -4.04 1.06
C MET A 182 5.92 -2.71 1.80
N SER A 183 4.77 -2.32 2.32
CA SER A 183 4.63 -1.06 3.05
C SER A 183 3.92 -1.28 4.38
N GLU A 184 4.48 -0.65 5.43
CA GLU A 184 3.98 -0.75 6.80
C GLU A 184 3.93 0.63 7.46
N PRO A 185 3.03 0.83 8.43
CA PRO A 185 3.05 2.01 9.28
C PRO A 185 4.40 2.14 9.98
N TRP A 186 4.98 3.34 9.94
CA TRP A 186 6.29 3.59 10.49
C TRP A 186 6.29 4.85 11.35
N GLY A 187 6.78 4.74 12.59
CA GLY A 187 6.79 5.84 13.54
C GLY A 187 5.41 6.21 14.09
N TRP A 188 4.41 5.37 13.90
CA TRP A 188 3.03 5.63 14.35
C TRP A 188 2.89 5.64 15.87
N ASN A 189 3.75 4.92 16.58
CA ASN A 189 3.80 4.90 18.03
C ASN A 189 5.26 4.97 18.51
N PRO A 190 5.69 6.08 19.12
CA PRO A 190 7.07 6.24 19.57
C PRO A 190 7.46 5.29 20.72
N ASN A 191 6.47 4.67 21.38
CA ASN A 191 6.71 3.71 22.45
C ASN A 191 6.91 2.27 21.93
N VAL A 192 6.62 2.01 20.65
CA VAL A 192 6.88 0.71 20.02
C VAL A 192 8.28 0.69 19.45
N PRO A 193 9.14 -0.26 19.86
CA PRO A 193 10.49 -0.39 19.33
C PRO A 193 10.51 -0.51 17.79
N TRP A 194 11.53 0.04 17.16
CA TRP A 194 11.71 -0.05 15.70
C TRP A 194 11.74 -1.49 15.21
N ALA A 195 12.32 -2.40 16.00
CA ALA A 195 12.35 -3.83 15.68
C ALA A 195 10.95 -4.43 15.56
N ASP A 196 10.01 -4.03 16.43
CA ASP A 196 8.63 -4.52 16.38
C ASP A 196 7.88 -3.96 15.18
N GLN A 197 8.10 -2.68 14.84
CA GLN A 197 7.54 -2.07 13.63
C GLN A 197 8.15 -2.68 12.35
N ALA A 198 9.38 -3.16 12.42
CA ALA A 198 10.11 -3.79 11.33
C ALA A 198 9.75 -5.27 11.11
N ARG A 199 9.08 -5.92 12.07
CA ARG A 199 8.80 -7.37 12.07
C ARG A 199 8.18 -7.87 10.75
N PRO A 200 7.18 -7.21 10.14
CA PRO A 200 6.62 -7.68 8.88
C PRO A 200 7.66 -7.78 7.76
N PHE A 201 8.53 -6.78 7.62
CA PHE A 201 9.61 -6.79 6.64
C PHE A 201 10.64 -7.89 6.94
N ALA A 202 11.05 -8.00 8.22
CA ALA A 202 11.99 -9.01 8.68
C ALA A 202 11.51 -10.43 8.38
N THR A 203 10.20 -10.69 8.55
CA THR A 203 9.60 -11.99 8.23
C THR A 203 9.72 -12.32 6.75
N ILE A 204 9.44 -11.38 5.85
CA ILE A 204 9.58 -11.62 4.41
C ILE A 204 11.04 -11.83 4.02
N LEU A 205 11.95 -11.11 4.67
CA LEU A 205 13.40 -11.24 4.46
C LEU A 205 14.00 -12.52 5.07
N GLY A 206 13.22 -13.33 5.78
CA GLY A 206 13.70 -14.54 6.41
C GLY A 206 14.58 -14.28 7.66
N GLN A 207 14.43 -13.12 8.27
CA GLN A 207 15.18 -12.77 9.48
C GLN A 207 14.48 -13.37 10.71
N PRO A 208 15.21 -14.06 11.60
CA PRO A 208 14.63 -14.61 12.81
C PRO A 208 14.16 -13.49 13.76
N ASP A 209 13.05 -13.73 14.43
CA ASP A 209 12.48 -12.85 15.45
C ASP A 209 12.26 -13.64 16.74
N GLU A 210 12.95 -13.26 17.81
CA GLU A 210 12.89 -13.96 19.09
C GLU A 210 11.47 -13.97 19.68
N VAL A 211 10.69 -12.90 19.47
CA VAL A 211 9.31 -12.82 19.94
C VAL A 211 8.42 -13.79 19.16
N ALA A 212 8.60 -13.87 17.85
CA ALA A 212 7.89 -14.83 17.01
C ALA A 212 8.25 -16.29 17.36
N VAL A 213 9.52 -16.55 17.72
CA VAL A 213 9.97 -17.85 18.25
C VAL A 213 9.23 -18.21 19.54
N ALA A 214 9.13 -17.27 20.48
CA ALA A 214 8.46 -17.48 21.76
C ALA A 214 6.95 -17.81 21.62
N HIS A 215 6.36 -17.46 20.47
CA HIS A 215 4.97 -17.75 20.12
C HIS A 215 4.80 -18.85 19.06
N ASP A 216 5.81 -19.69 18.86
CA ASP A 216 5.80 -20.76 17.85
C ASP A 216 5.47 -20.27 16.41
N CYS A 217 5.77 -19.03 16.13
CA CYS A 217 5.56 -18.45 14.80
C CYS A 217 6.87 -18.47 14.01
N PHE A 218 7.05 -19.45 13.15
CA PHE A 218 8.27 -19.66 12.37
C PHE A 218 8.13 -19.30 10.90
N THR A 219 7.21 -18.40 10.56
CA THR A 219 6.91 -18.05 9.17
C THR A 219 8.12 -17.44 8.44
N TRP A 220 9.01 -16.73 9.16
CA TRP A 220 10.25 -16.20 8.56
C TRP A 220 11.13 -17.30 7.93
N GLN A 221 11.04 -18.55 8.35
CA GLN A 221 11.79 -19.66 7.74
C GLN A 221 11.42 -19.89 6.27
N GLN A 222 10.27 -19.39 5.84
CA GLN A 222 9.82 -19.44 4.46
C GLN A 222 10.28 -18.22 3.64
N GLY A 223 10.69 -17.13 4.32
CA GLY A 223 11.20 -15.90 3.72
C GLY A 223 12.69 -16.00 3.39
N HIS A 224 13.17 -15.10 2.58
CA HIS A 224 14.59 -14.89 2.30
C HIS A 224 14.85 -13.51 1.69
N ALA A 225 16.10 -13.06 1.73
CA ALA A 225 16.49 -11.70 1.32
C ALA A 225 16.06 -11.30 -0.10
N GLY A 226 15.97 -12.25 -1.03
CA GLY A 226 15.57 -11.97 -2.42
C GLY A 226 14.06 -11.75 -2.62
N LEU A 227 13.22 -11.90 -1.58
CA LEU A 227 11.78 -11.70 -1.69
C LEU A 227 11.34 -10.25 -1.51
N LEU A 228 12.19 -9.36 -1.02
CA LEU A 228 11.86 -7.96 -0.78
C LEU A 228 13.01 -7.06 -1.23
N ASP A 229 12.75 -6.21 -2.21
CA ASP A 229 13.72 -5.25 -2.75
C ASP A 229 13.54 -3.84 -2.16
N ILE A 230 12.30 -3.50 -1.79
CA ILE A 230 11.92 -2.14 -1.38
C ILE A 230 11.12 -2.22 -0.08
N VAL A 231 11.58 -1.47 0.91
CA VAL A 231 10.87 -1.23 2.18
C VAL A 231 10.13 0.09 2.06
N GLY A 232 8.81 0.02 2.09
CA GLY A 232 7.90 1.14 2.02
C GLY A 232 7.44 1.57 3.41
N LEU A 233 7.61 2.83 3.73
CA LEU A 233 7.21 3.40 5.01
C LEU A 233 5.92 4.20 4.82
N ASN A 234 4.87 3.87 5.59
CA ASN A 234 3.65 4.66 5.67
C ASN A 234 3.79 5.61 6.85
N ILE A 235 4.06 6.89 6.55
CA ILE A 235 4.38 7.92 7.55
C ILE A 235 3.29 8.99 7.52
N TYR A 236 2.44 8.99 8.53
CA TYR A 236 1.32 9.92 8.66
C TYR A 236 1.44 10.88 9.85
N PHE A 237 2.48 10.75 10.67
CA PHE A 237 2.63 11.52 11.90
C PHE A 237 3.86 12.42 11.85
N GLU A 238 3.74 13.59 12.48
CA GLU A 238 4.79 14.61 12.53
C GLU A 238 5.90 14.25 13.53
N ASN A 239 6.66 13.22 13.25
CA ASN A 239 7.80 12.85 14.07
C ASN A 239 9.11 13.23 13.35
N ASP A 240 10.22 12.83 13.92
CA ASP A 240 11.55 12.98 13.33
C ASP A 240 11.71 12.16 12.05
N LEU A 241 11.35 12.72 10.89
CA LEU A 241 11.45 12.06 9.59
C LEU A 241 12.88 11.57 9.30
N ALA A 242 13.89 12.33 9.65
CA ALA A 242 15.29 11.95 9.42
C ALA A 242 15.67 10.74 10.26
N GLY A 243 15.29 10.73 11.54
CA GLY A 243 15.49 9.61 12.44
C GLY A 243 14.74 8.35 12.01
N MET A 244 13.49 8.51 11.54
CA MET A 244 12.69 7.40 11.00
C MET A 244 13.35 6.75 9.78
N LEU A 245 13.79 7.53 8.80
CA LEU A 245 14.47 7.03 7.61
C LEU A 245 15.82 6.40 7.97
N ALA A 246 16.58 7.02 8.89
CA ALA A 246 17.83 6.47 9.36
C ALA A 246 17.63 5.13 10.11
N ALA A 247 16.58 5.00 10.91
CA ALA A 247 16.24 3.74 11.58
C ALA A 247 15.91 2.63 10.57
N ALA A 248 15.06 2.92 9.59
CA ALA A 248 14.72 1.95 8.55
C ALA A 248 15.95 1.50 7.75
N ARG A 249 16.81 2.43 7.35
CA ARG A 249 18.05 2.10 6.60
C ARG A 249 19.06 1.29 7.40
N ARG A 250 19.12 1.50 8.71
CA ARG A 250 19.96 0.65 9.59
C ARG A 250 19.44 -0.78 9.69
N LEU A 251 18.12 -0.94 9.75
CA LEU A 251 17.50 -2.27 9.84
C LEU A 251 17.49 -3.01 8.50
N PHE A 252 17.41 -2.28 7.39
CA PHE A 252 17.31 -2.83 6.03
C PHE A 252 18.39 -2.27 5.09
N PRO A 253 19.69 -2.52 5.37
CA PRO A 253 20.79 -1.87 4.64
C PRO A 253 20.89 -2.30 3.16
N SER A 254 20.31 -3.44 2.81
CA SER A 254 20.32 -3.98 1.44
C SER A 254 19.06 -3.65 0.64
N GLN A 255 18.05 -3.10 1.28
CA GLN A 255 16.79 -2.75 0.64
C GLN A 255 16.74 -1.25 0.35
N ARG A 256 16.07 -0.89 -0.73
CA ARG A 256 15.73 0.50 -0.97
C ARG A 256 14.62 0.95 -0.03
N VAL A 257 14.83 2.00 0.74
CA VAL A 257 13.81 2.61 1.60
C VAL A 257 13.10 3.73 0.84
N VAL A 258 11.78 3.72 0.87
CA VAL A 258 10.90 4.74 0.26
C VAL A 258 9.80 5.14 1.24
N VAL A 259 9.21 6.30 1.05
CA VAL A 259 7.95 6.68 1.71
C VAL A 259 6.82 6.26 0.77
N ALA A 260 6.20 5.14 1.08
CA ALA A 260 5.17 4.53 0.24
C ALA A 260 3.82 5.24 0.37
N GLU A 261 3.54 5.74 1.58
CA GLU A 261 2.36 6.54 1.86
C GLU A 261 2.69 7.66 2.84
N THR A 262 2.15 8.83 2.56
CA THR A 262 2.11 9.95 3.49
C THR A 262 0.86 10.78 3.25
N GLY A 263 0.42 11.48 4.27
CA GLY A 263 -0.77 12.32 4.19
C GLY A 263 -1.11 12.89 5.56
N ASN A 264 -2.16 13.68 5.64
CA ASN A 264 -2.61 14.21 6.92
C ASN A 264 -3.96 13.59 7.30
N LEU A 265 -3.92 12.51 8.05
CA LEU A 265 -5.12 11.84 8.54
C LEU A 265 -5.82 12.60 9.68
N LEU A 266 -5.14 13.53 10.35
CA LEU A 266 -5.57 14.02 11.66
C LEU A 266 -5.83 15.53 11.72
N ARG A 267 -5.54 16.29 10.66
CA ARG A 267 -5.68 17.76 10.68
C ARG A 267 -6.35 18.28 9.41
N PRO A 268 -7.69 18.27 9.35
CA PRO A 268 -8.43 18.74 8.18
C PRO A 268 -8.33 20.27 7.96
N ASP A 269 -7.84 21.01 8.94
CA ASP A 269 -7.76 22.48 8.97
C ASP A 269 -6.42 23.05 8.47
N CYS A 270 -5.44 22.20 8.17
CA CYS A 270 -4.17 22.63 7.61
C CYS A 270 -4.10 22.29 6.12
N HIS A 271 -3.45 23.13 5.31
CA HIS A 271 -3.00 22.74 3.98
C HIS A 271 -1.86 21.70 4.11
N PRO A 272 -2.18 20.43 4.23
CA PRO A 272 -1.22 19.46 4.74
C PRO A 272 -0.17 19.12 3.71
N ALA A 273 -0.53 19.15 2.43
CA ALA A 273 0.36 18.80 1.35
C ALA A 273 1.60 19.70 1.30
N ALA A 274 1.43 21.03 1.34
CA ALA A 274 2.55 21.97 1.26
C ALA A 274 3.50 21.82 2.45
N LEU A 275 2.98 21.64 3.67
CA LEU A 275 3.79 21.46 4.87
C LEU A 275 4.57 20.13 4.84
N TRP A 276 3.93 19.06 4.41
CA TRP A 276 4.58 17.76 4.29
C TRP A 276 5.66 17.75 3.22
N TRP A 277 5.38 18.32 2.05
CA TRP A 277 6.36 18.44 0.97
C TRP A 277 7.57 19.25 1.40
N ALA A 278 7.36 20.38 2.06
CA ALA A 278 8.47 21.19 2.60
C ALA A 278 9.33 20.39 3.60
N LYS A 279 8.73 19.56 4.44
CA LYS A 279 9.48 18.70 5.36
C LYS A 279 10.33 17.66 4.64
N PHE A 280 9.77 17.01 3.63
CA PHE A 280 10.54 16.04 2.82
C PHE A 280 11.64 16.74 2.01
N GLU A 281 11.38 17.90 1.44
CA GLU A 281 12.39 18.68 0.72
C GLU A 281 13.53 19.14 1.63
N ALA A 282 13.22 19.51 2.87
CA ALA A 282 14.23 19.90 3.86
C ALA A 282 15.20 18.76 4.24
N LEU A 283 14.83 17.49 3.99
CA LEU A 283 15.76 16.36 4.18
C LEU A 283 16.93 16.38 3.19
N GLY A 284 16.78 17.05 2.04
CA GLY A 284 17.83 17.14 1.03
C GLY A 284 18.19 15.79 0.38
N GLU A 285 17.26 14.82 0.31
CA GLU A 285 17.50 13.47 -0.19
C GLU A 285 17.03 13.32 -1.65
N PRO A 286 17.91 13.46 -2.65
CA PRO A 286 17.51 13.47 -4.06
C PRO A 286 16.92 12.15 -4.55
N ASP A 287 17.31 11.03 -3.94
CA ASP A 287 16.93 9.68 -4.38
C ASP A 287 15.71 9.11 -3.63
N LEU A 288 15.12 9.87 -2.72
CA LEU A 288 13.94 9.43 -1.98
C LEU A 288 12.70 9.49 -2.87
N ASP A 289 11.94 8.41 -2.91
CA ASP A 289 10.59 8.39 -3.47
C ASP A 289 9.57 8.62 -2.36
N VAL A 290 8.64 9.53 -2.60
CA VAL A 290 7.58 9.88 -1.65
C VAL A 290 6.24 9.85 -2.36
N SER A 291 5.32 9.00 -1.90
CA SER A 291 3.97 8.91 -2.43
C SER A 291 2.94 9.51 -1.48
N TRP A 292 2.14 10.41 -2.00
CA TRP A 292 1.04 11.02 -1.28
C TRP A 292 -0.19 10.11 -1.36
N SER A 293 -0.79 9.81 -0.22
CA SER A 293 -2.08 9.15 -0.13
C SER A 293 -3.16 10.18 0.19
N PRO A 294 -4.05 10.49 -0.75
CA PRO A 294 -5.13 11.46 -0.54
C PRO A 294 -6.26 10.92 0.35
N GLY A 295 -6.09 9.73 0.92
CA GLY A 295 -7.16 9.03 1.63
C GLY A 295 -8.17 8.41 0.67
N LEU A 296 -9.42 8.31 1.10
CA LEU A 296 -10.45 7.55 0.40
C LEU A 296 -10.82 8.10 -0.97
N THR A 297 -10.50 9.36 -1.31
CA THR A 297 -10.88 9.94 -2.60
C THR A 297 -9.92 11.01 -3.08
N MET A 298 -9.58 11.00 -4.36
CA MET A 298 -9.08 12.19 -5.05
C MET A 298 -10.21 13.17 -5.39
N LEU A 299 -11.43 12.69 -5.41
CA LEU A 299 -12.63 13.49 -5.54
C LEU A 299 -13.12 13.78 -4.14
N THR A 300 -13.40 15.02 -3.84
CA THR A 300 -13.90 15.47 -2.56
C THR A 300 -15.21 14.79 -2.23
N HIS A 301 -15.13 13.68 -1.54
CA HIS A 301 -16.24 13.21 -0.76
C HIS A 301 -16.11 13.87 0.62
N GLU A 302 -17.19 14.31 1.25
CA GLU A 302 -17.16 14.98 2.56
C GLU A 302 -16.27 14.26 3.59
N LEU A 303 -16.19 12.94 3.51
CA LEU A 303 -15.35 12.12 4.39
C LEU A 303 -13.87 12.19 4.02
N GLY A 304 -13.53 12.25 2.73
CA GLY A 304 -12.16 12.33 2.23
C GLY A 304 -11.52 13.68 2.52
N GLU A 305 -12.26 14.78 2.40
CA GLU A 305 -11.78 16.12 2.76
C GLU A 305 -11.37 16.21 4.22
N ARG A 306 -12.11 15.53 5.09
CA ARG A 306 -11.84 15.54 6.55
C ARG A 306 -10.67 14.66 6.95
N MET A 307 -10.36 13.61 6.18
CA MET A 307 -9.38 12.60 6.58
C MET A 307 -7.98 12.78 6.00
N ALA A 308 -7.83 13.32 4.82
CA ALA A 308 -6.55 13.24 4.12
C ALA A 308 -6.02 14.54 3.52
N GLY A 309 -6.75 15.64 3.64
CA GLY A 309 -6.39 16.90 2.97
C GLY A 309 -6.23 16.67 1.47
N ASN A 310 -7.34 16.65 0.77
CA ASN A 310 -7.37 16.36 -0.65
C ASN A 310 -6.54 17.34 -1.47
N LEU A 311 -5.82 16.79 -2.44
CA LEU A 311 -5.07 17.59 -3.40
C LEU A 311 -5.98 18.22 -4.48
N LEU A 312 -7.20 17.73 -4.58
CA LEU A 312 -8.21 18.20 -5.55
C LEU A 312 -9.54 18.49 -4.85
N SER A 313 -10.30 19.47 -5.32
CA SER A 313 -11.70 19.68 -5.00
C SER A 313 -12.62 19.02 -6.03
N GLU A 314 -13.94 18.93 -5.73
CA GLU A 314 -14.95 18.31 -6.63
C GLU A 314 -15.00 18.96 -8.00
N ASP A 315 -14.81 20.27 -8.09
CA ASP A 315 -14.71 21.01 -9.34
C ASP A 315 -13.38 20.77 -10.07
N GLY A 316 -12.47 19.94 -9.50
CA GLY A 316 -11.17 19.63 -10.04
C GLY A 316 -10.11 20.70 -9.80
N THR A 317 -10.33 21.62 -8.87
CA THR A 317 -9.33 22.60 -8.46
C THR A 317 -8.15 21.88 -7.83
N ILE A 318 -6.93 22.22 -8.25
CA ILE A 318 -5.69 21.68 -7.69
C ILE A 318 -5.28 22.55 -6.51
N HIS A 319 -5.25 21.98 -5.31
CA HIS A 319 -4.82 22.69 -4.10
C HIS A 319 -3.30 22.74 -3.95
N TRP A 320 -2.59 21.82 -4.57
CA TRP A 320 -1.14 21.77 -4.56
C TRP A 320 -0.58 21.16 -5.85
N CYS A 321 0.59 21.66 -6.27
CA CYS A 321 1.39 21.06 -7.35
C CYS A 321 2.87 21.40 -7.15
N ARG A 322 3.73 20.68 -7.85
CA ARG A 322 5.16 20.98 -8.00
C ARG A 322 5.32 21.95 -9.20
N PRO A 323 5.44 23.26 -8.98
CA PRO A 323 5.46 24.22 -10.08
C PRO A 323 6.67 24.06 -11.00
N ASP A 324 7.78 23.56 -10.48
CA ASP A 324 9.00 23.24 -11.23
C ASP A 324 8.87 22.05 -12.18
N LEU A 325 7.87 21.16 -11.94
CA LEU A 325 7.59 19.98 -12.75
C LEU A 325 6.40 20.16 -13.70
N VAL A 326 5.63 21.23 -13.52
CA VAL A 326 4.46 21.53 -14.34
C VAL A 326 4.83 22.59 -15.37
N PRO A 327 4.60 22.36 -16.67
CA PRO A 327 4.82 23.38 -17.69
C PRO A 327 4.10 24.68 -17.34
N SER A 328 4.73 25.82 -17.55
CA SER A 328 4.23 27.15 -17.16
C SER A 328 2.83 27.47 -17.72
N SER A 329 2.49 26.92 -18.88
CA SER A 329 1.15 27.04 -19.49
C SER A 329 0.04 26.28 -18.76
N ARG A 330 0.39 25.47 -17.76
CA ARG A 330 -0.55 24.61 -17.02
C ARG A 330 -0.49 24.79 -15.50
N GLN A 331 0.32 25.75 -15.04
CA GLN A 331 0.37 26.04 -13.62
C GLN A 331 -0.97 26.64 -13.16
N PRO A 332 -1.58 26.12 -12.09
CA PRO A 332 -2.74 26.79 -11.51
C PRO A 332 -2.34 28.16 -11.01
N ALA A 333 -3.28 29.11 -11.04
CA ALA A 333 -3.05 30.40 -10.43
C ALA A 333 -2.66 30.21 -8.95
N PRO A 334 -1.70 30.96 -8.41
CA PRO A 334 -1.34 30.86 -7.01
C PRO A 334 -2.60 31.11 -6.17
N VAL A 335 -2.96 30.17 -5.32
CA VAL A 335 -4.00 30.35 -4.33
C VAL A 335 -3.46 31.37 -3.34
N LEU A 336 -3.88 32.63 -3.49
CA LEU A 336 -3.64 33.66 -2.50
C LEU A 336 -4.47 33.28 -1.27
N GLY A 337 -3.79 32.71 -0.26
CA GLY A 337 -4.33 32.36 1.04
C GLY A 337 -4.66 33.57 1.91
#